data_eb477779fdbd7182d0a2c6d099d5b2e8
#
_entry.id   eb477779fdbd7182d0a2c6d099d5b2e8
#
_cell.length_a   1.000
_cell.length_b   1.000
_cell.length_c   1.000
_cell.angle_alpha   90.00
_cell.angle_beta   90.00
_cell.angle_gamma   90.00
#
_symmetry.space_group_name_H-M   'P 1'
#
loop_
_entity.id
_entity.type
_entity.pdbx_description
1 polymer ?
#
loop_
_entity_poly.entity_id
_entity_poly.type
_entity_poly.pdbx_seq_one_letter_code
_entity_poly.pdbx_strand_id
1 'polypeptide(L)'
;ETVADIFAGTGAVASAFFDKKLITNDIMYSNYICHVAWFKKEKFSEIKIKNIIMKYNNLSVTTDNYMSENFADTYFSLDDCRKIGYIREDIEKKYNNKEINSKERALLVTSLLYAMDKIANTCGHYDAYRKNGIYNKHLEMTFPEINVKCNNNNMCYNRDTNILINDIEADLVYIDPPYN
;
A
#
# COMPACT_ATOMS: atom_id res chain seq x y z
N GLU A 1 16.62 -15.82 14.34
CA GLU A 1 15.54 -15.26 15.18
C GLU A 1 14.39 -14.79 14.30
N THR A 2 13.14 -15.03 14.77
CA THR A 2 11.90 -14.64 14.12
C THR A 2 11.18 -13.61 14.98
N VAL A 3 10.78 -12.50 14.39
CA VAL A 3 10.02 -11.43 15.05
C VAL A 3 8.63 -11.36 14.39
N ALA A 4 7.58 -11.47 15.19
CA ALA A 4 6.20 -11.31 14.74
C ALA A 4 5.62 -9.98 15.24
N ASP A 5 5.21 -9.12 14.31
CA ASP A 5 4.45 -7.89 14.54
C ASP A 5 3.02 -8.13 14.07
N ILE A 6 2.12 -8.42 15.02
CA ILE A 6 0.79 -8.96 14.72
C ILE A 6 -0.30 -7.88 14.60
N PHE A 7 0.05 -6.61 14.87
CA PHE A 7 -0.75 -5.40 14.62
C PHE A 7 0.14 -4.36 13.93
N ALA A 8 0.78 -4.74 12.84
CA ALA A 8 1.94 -4.06 12.30
C ALA A 8 1.71 -2.64 11.75
N GLY A 9 0.44 -2.24 11.49
CA GLY A 9 0.10 -0.88 11.09
C GLY A 9 0.98 -0.36 9.94
N THR A 10 1.72 0.70 10.24
CA THR A 10 2.66 1.31 9.28
C THR A 10 3.94 0.48 9.02
N GLY A 11 4.14 -0.63 9.73
CA GLY A 11 5.33 -1.46 9.61
C GLY A 11 6.59 -0.88 10.29
N ALA A 12 6.44 0.15 11.10
CA ALA A 12 7.58 0.83 11.74
C ALA A 12 8.39 -0.11 12.65
N VAL A 13 7.70 -0.90 13.48
CA VAL A 13 8.35 -1.87 14.38
C VAL A 13 9.02 -2.98 13.57
N ALA A 14 8.30 -3.57 12.61
CA ALA A 14 8.88 -4.60 11.73
C ALA A 14 10.12 -4.07 11.00
N SER A 15 10.14 -2.81 10.57
CA SER A 15 11.29 -2.18 9.91
C SER A 15 12.53 -2.08 10.82
N ALA A 16 12.37 -2.01 12.13
CA ALA A 16 13.49 -1.99 13.08
C ALA A 16 14.20 -3.35 13.18
N PHE A 17 13.54 -4.43 12.76
CA PHE A 17 14.05 -5.81 12.81
C PHE A 17 14.26 -6.42 11.41
N PHE A 18 14.56 -5.60 10.41
CA PHE A 18 14.64 -6.08 9.01
C PHE A 18 15.72 -7.10 8.74
N ASP A 19 16.71 -7.24 9.64
CA ASP A 19 17.78 -8.26 9.63
C ASP A 19 17.30 -9.64 10.13
N LYS A 20 16.14 -9.70 10.75
CA LYS A 20 15.52 -10.92 11.27
C LYS A 20 14.53 -11.52 10.26
N LYS A 21 14.04 -12.73 10.54
CA LYS A 21 12.86 -13.26 9.87
C LYS A 21 11.63 -12.52 10.42
N LEU A 22 10.86 -11.88 9.56
CA LEU A 22 9.68 -11.12 9.95
C LEU A 22 8.39 -11.88 9.64
N ILE A 23 7.46 -11.79 10.58
CA ILE A 23 6.05 -12.12 10.39
C ILE A 23 5.29 -10.83 10.67
N THR A 24 4.63 -10.27 9.65
CA THR A 24 3.78 -9.08 9.81
C THR A 24 2.33 -9.43 9.57
N ASN A 25 1.43 -8.87 10.37
CA ASN A 25 0.00 -9.00 10.18
C ASN A 25 -0.72 -7.67 10.38
N ASP A 26 -1.71 -7.41 9.58
CA ASP A 26 -2.66 -6.33 9.80
C ASP A 26 -4.01 -6.69 9.19
N ILE A 27 -5.09 -6.35 9.89
CA ILE A 27 -6.46 -6.59 9.41
C ILE A 27 -6.81 -5.64 8.25
N MET A 28 -6.21 -4.44 8.22
CA MET A 28 -6.40 -3.48 7.13
C MET A 28 -5.62 -3.92 5.91
N TYR A 29 -6.34 -4.12 4.80
CA TYR A 29 -5.75 -4.54 3.54
C TYR A 29 -4.71 -3.55 3.00
N SER A 30 -4.90 -2.25 3.22
CA SER A 30 -3.93 -1.20 2.82
C SER A 30 -2.58 -1.37 3.52
N ASN A 31 -2.57 -1.70 4.80
CA ASN A 31 -1.34 -1.98 5.55
C ASN A 31 -0.69 -3.28 5.06
N TYR A 32 -1.48 -4.35 4.95
CA TYR A 32 -1.01 -5.63 4.44
C TYR A 32 -0.32 -5.52 3.08
N ILE A 33 -0.92 -4.79 2.11
CA ILE A 33 -0.34 -4.67 0.77
C ILE A 33 0.99 -3.90 0.79
N CYS A 34 1.12 -2.90 1.68
CA CYS A 34 2.37 -2.21 1.92
C CYS A 34 3.42 -3.14 2.54
N HIS A 35 3.04 -3.98 3.50
CA HIS A 35 3.98 -4.97 4.08
C HIS A 35 4.48 -5.95 3.03
N VAL A 36 3.62 -6.41 2.12
CA VAL A 36 4.04 -7.24 0.97
C VAL A 36 5.04 -6.47 0.10
N ALA A 37 4.80 -5.18 -0.15
CA ALA A 37 5.72 -4.35 -0.94
C ALA A 37 7.08 -4.15 -0.24
N TRP A 38 7.12 -4.00 1.07
CA TRP A 38 8.37 -3.73 1.80
C TRP A 38 9.12 -5.00 2.20
N PHE A 39 8.43 -5.96 2.78
CA PHE A 39 9.07 -7.08 3.51
C PHE A 39 9.07 -8.40 2.76
N LYS A 40 8.07 -8.69 1.91
CA LYS A 40 8.03 -9.95 1.18
C LYS A 40 9.13 -10.00 0.13
N LYS A 41 9.98 -11.02 0.16
CA LYS A 41 11.01 -11.24 -0.84
C LYS A 41 10.48 -12.12 -1.97
N GLU A 42 10.16 -11.50 -3.08
CA GLU A 42 9.70 -12.13 -4.30
C GLU A 42 10.37 -11.42 -5.49
N LYS A 43 10.69 -12.14 -6.55
CA LYS A 43 11.29 -11.56 -7.76
C LYS A 43 10.31 -10.57 -8.41
N PHE A 44 10.81 -9.43 -8.84
CA PHE A 44 10.07 -8.43 -9.59
C PHE A 44 11.00 -7.72 -10.57
N SER A 45 10.44 -7.04 -11.55
CA SER A 45 11.18 -6.20 -12.49
C SER A 45 11.01 -4.72 -12.16
N GLU A 46 12.03 -4.10 -11.59
CA GLU A 46 12.02 -2.67 -11.26
C GLU A 46 11.79 -1.80 -12.51
N ILE A 47 12.45 -2.14 -13.61
CA ILE A 47 12.29 -1.44 -14.90
C ILE A 47 10.84 -1.49 -15.38
N LYS A 48 10.21 -2.66 -15.29
CA LYS A 48 8.79 -2.84 -15.65
C LYS A 48 7.88 -1.97 -14.80
N ILE A 49 8.08 -1.96 -13.47
CA ILE A 49 7.28 -1.16 -12.55
C ILE A 49 7.46 0.34 -12.83
N LYS A 50 8.70 0.81 -12.98
CA LYS A 50 8.98 2.21 -13.33
C LYS A 50 8.32 2.62 -14.66
N ASN A 51 8.33 1.75 -15.66
CA ASN A 51 7.65 2.01 -16.93
C ASN A 51 6.13 2.08 -16.79
N ILE A 52 5.52 1.25 -15.94
CA ILE A 52 4.09 1.30 -15.65
C ILE A 52 3.75 2.60 -14.90
N ILE A 53 4.52 2.96 -13.89
CA ILE A 53 4.36 4.22 -13.13
C ILE A 53 4.46 5.43 -14.07
N MET A 54 5.45 5.46 -14.94
CA MET A 54 5.60 6.53 -15.93
C MET A 54 4.37 6.65 -16.84
N LYS A 55 3.81 5.53 -17.31
CA LYS A 55 2.57 5.53 -18.08
C LYS A 55 1.41 6.09 -17.27
N TYR A 56 1.25 5.67 -16.01
CA TYR A 56 0.20 6.17 -15.13
C TYR A 56 0.31 7.67 -14.86
N ASN A 57 1.52 8.19 -14.66
CA ASN A 57 1.74 9.62 -14.44
C ASN A 57 1.30 10.46 -15.63
N ASN A 58 1.46 9.95 -16.86
CA ASN A 58 1.09 10.62 -18.10
C ASN A 58 -0.36 10.39 -18.55
N LEU A 59 -1.18 9.66 -17.76
CA LEU A 59 -2.57 9.42 -18.10
C LEU A 59 -3.43 10.68 -17.90
N SER A 60 -4.33 10.89 -18.86
CA SER A 60 -5.51 11.75 -18.70
C SER A 60 -6.75 10.84 -18.74
N VAL A 61 -7.57 10.87 -17.69
CA VAL A 61 -8.76 10.05 -17.54
C VAL A 61 -9.98 10.96 -17.41
N THR A 62 -10.92 10.83 -18.33
CA THR A 62 -12.14 11.65 -18.37
C THR A 62 -13.38 10.88 -17.95
N THR A 63 -13.30 9.56 -17.86
CA THR A 63 -14.42 8.68 -17.49
C THR A 63 -14.58 8.62 -15.99
N ASP A 64 -15.79 8.81 -15.52
CA ASP A 64 -16.13 8.67 -14.11
C ASP A 64 -16.04 7.22 -13.64
N ASN A 65 -15.74 7.05 -12.36
CA ASN A 65 -15.60 5.77 -11.70
C ASN A 65 -15.94 5.91 -10.22
N TYR A 66 -15.87 4.80 -9.47
CA TYR A 66 -16.21 4.78 -8.05
C TYR A 66 -15.50 5.89 -7.22
N MET A 67 -14.22 6.17 -7.51
CA MET A 67 -13.48 7.20 -6.79
C MET A 67 -14.01 8.61 -7.11
N SER A 68 -14.28 8.92 -8.38
CA SER A 68 -14.80 10.23 -8.77
C SER A 68 -16.24 10.47 -8.29
N GLU A 69 -17.06 9.43 -8.23
CA GLU A 69 -18.45 9.52 -7.78
C GLU A 69 -18.58 9.69 -6.25
N ASN A 70 -17.63 9.19 -5.47
CA ASN A 70 -17.74 9.16 -4.00
C ASN A 70 -16.78 10.09 -3.25
N PHE A 71 -15.64 10.49 -3.84
CA PHE A 71 -14.57 11.19 -3.12
C PHE A 71 -14.09 12.47 -3.80
N ALA A 72 -14.64 12.81 -4.98
CA ALA A 72 -14.29 14.05 -5.66
C ALA A 72 -14.72 15.27 -4.84
N ASP A 73 -13.90 16.31 -4.90
CA ASP A 73 -14.09 17.60 -4.23
C ASP A 73 -14.22 17.54 -2.69
N THR A 74 -13.89 16.37 -2.12
CA THR A 74 -13.76 16.18 -0.68
C THR A 74 -12.31 15.92 -0.30
N TYR A 75 -11.77 14.78 -0.70
CA TYR A 75 -10.37 14.38 -0.44
C TYR A 75 -9.42 14.68 -1.59
N PHE A 76 -9.91 14.63 -2.82
CA PHE A 76 -9.13 14.78 -4.05
C PHE A 76 -9.90 15.61 -5.07
N SER A 77 -9.20 16.21 -6.04
CA SER A 77 -9.84 16.80 -7.21
C SER A 77 -10.59 15.75 -8.04
N LEU A 78 -11.57 16.16 -8.82
CA LEU A 78 -12.32 15.26 -9.72
C LEU A 78 -11.37 14.50 -10.67
N ASP A 79 -10.42 15.21 -11.27
CA ASP A 79 -9.47 14.61 -12.22
C ASP A 79 -8.54 13.61 -11.55
N ASP A 80 -8.04 13.92 -10.33
CA ASP A 80 -7.24 12.97 -9.56
C ASP A 80 -8.07 11.74 -9.15
N CYS A 81 -9.32 11.91 -8.75
CA CYS A 81 -10.21 10.78 -8.43
C CYS A 81 -10.41 9.86 -9.64
N ARG A 82 -10.67 10.41 -10.82
CA ARG A 82 -10.78 9.63 -12.07
C ARG A 82 -9.52 8.84 -12.35
N LYS A 83 -8.37 9.48 -12.18
CA LYS A 83 -7.05 8.87 -12.38
C LYS A 83 -6.76 7.78 -11.35
N ILE A 84 -7.02 8.03 -10.06
CA ILE A 84 -6.85 7.05 -8.97
C ILE A 84 -7.69 5.80 -9.24
N GLY A 85 -8.98 5.96 -9.51
CA GLY A 85 -9.88 4.83 -9.77
C GLY A 85 -9.43 4.00 -10.97
N TYR A 86 -9.12 4.66 -12.09
CA TYR A 86 -8.60 3.97 -13.27
C TYR A 86 -7.33 3.18 -12.99
N ILE A 87 -6.33 3.80 -12.32
CA ILE A 87 -5.06 3.15 -11.99
C ILE A 87 -5.29 1.93 -11.10
N ARG A 88 -6.14 2.08 -10.07
CA ARG A 88 -6.44 0.98 -9.14
C ARG A 88 -7.05 -0.23 -9.85
N GLU A 89 -7.99 0.00 -10.75
CA GLU A 89 -8.62 -1.06 -11.55
C GLU A 89 -7.66 -1.68 -12.56
N ASP A 90 -6.83 -0.88 -13.23
CA ASP A 90 -5.86 -1.37 -14.21
C ASP A 90 -4.75 -2.24 -13.55
N ILE A 91 -4.33 -1.88 -12.33
CA ILE A 91 -3.41 -2.73 -11.55
C ILE A 91 -4.04 -4.12 -11.30
N GLU A 92 -5.30 -4.18 -10.87
CA GLU A 92 -5.98 -5.46 -10.65
C GLU A 92 -6.15 -6.26 -11.95
N LYS A 93 -6.52 -5.57 -13.02
CA LYS A 93 -6.63 -6.21 -14.35
C LYS A 93 -5.31 -6.82 -14.78
N LYS A 94 -4.20 -6.11 -14.64
CA LYS A 94 -2.86 -6.62 -14.95
C LYS A 94 -2.49 -7.82 -14.09
N TYR A 95 -2.82 -7.78 -12.81
CA TYR A 95 -2.58 -8.89 -11.90
C TYR A 95 -3.40 -10.13 -12.28
N ASN A 96 -4.69 -9.98 -12.55
CA ASN A 96 -5.58 -11.06 -12.96
C ASN A 96 -5.18 -11.68 -14.31
N ASN A 97 -4.68 -10.84 -15.23
CA ASN A 97 -4.13 -11.29 -16.52
C ASN A 97 -2.71 -11.90 -16.40
N LYS A 98 -2.13 -11.98 -15.18
CA LYS A 98 -0.76 -12.46 -14.95
C LYS A 98 0.35 -11.63 -15.65
N GLU A 99 0.05 -10.39 -16.01
CA GLU A 99 1.03 -9.44 -16.55
C GLU A 99 2.01 -8.97 -15.47
N ILE A 100 1.54 -8.92 -14.22
CA ILE A 100 2.33 -8.60 -13.03
C ILE A 100 2.10 -9.67 -11.96
N ASN A 101 3.11 -9.90 -11.12
CA ASN A 101 3.01 -10.82 -10.00
C ASN A 101 2.55 -10.13 -8.70
N SER A 102 2.44 -10.88 -7.59
CA SER A 102 1.93 -10.36 -6.32
C SER A 102 2.79 -9.23 -5.74
N LYS A 103 4.11 -9.32 -5.89
CA LYS A 103 5.05 -8.29 -5.43
C LYS A 103 4.96 -7.03 -6.28
N GLU A 104 4.88 -7.18 -7.59
CA GLU A 104 4.73 -6.07 -8.54
C GLU A 104 3.40 -5.32 -8.33
N ARG A 105 2.31 -6.08 -8.09
CA ARG A 105 1.02 -5.52 -7.69
C ARG A 105 1.14 -4.72 -6.39
N ALA A 106 1.76 -5.29 -5.37
CA ALA A 106 1.95 -4.62 -4.09
C ALA A 106 2.75 -3.32 -4.22
N LEU A 107 3.84 -3.33 -5.00
CA LEU A 107 4.66 -2.14 -5.26
C LEU A 107 3.85 -1.04 -5.97
N LEU A 108 3.04 -1.38 -6.97
CA LEU A 108 2.20 -0.42 -7.68
C LEU A 108 1.10 0.17 -6.80
N VAL A 109 0.41 -0.67 -5.99
CA VAL A 109 -0.62 -0.19 -5.06
C VAL A 109 0.00 0.70 -3.97
N THR A 110 1.15 0.31 -3.40
CA THR A 110 1.87 1.14 -2.41
C THR A 110 2.30 2.48 -3.01
N SER A 111 2.81 2.48 -4.26
CA SER A 111 3.13 3.72 -4.98
C SER A 111 1.91 4.63 -5.14
N LEU A 112 0.74 4.06 -5.46
CA LEU A 112 -0.51 4.81 -5.58
C LEU A 112 -0.94 5.38 -4.22
N LEU A 113 -0.90 4.59 -3.15
CA LEU A 113 -1.24 5.05 -1.79
C LEU A 113 -0.36 6.22 -1.36
N TYR A 114 0.96 6.15 -1.59
CA TYR A 114 1.87 7.25 -1.28
C TYR A 114 1.57 8.52 -2.09
N ALA A 115 1.21 8.36 -3.38
CA ALA A 115 0.84 9.49 -4.21
C ALA A 115 -0.47 10.13 -3.72
N MET A 116 -1.45 9.33 -3.31
CA MET A 116 -2.71 9.80 -2.74
C MET A 116 -2.47 10.59 -1.44
N ASP A 117 -1.68 10.07 -0.52
CA ASP A 117 -1.40 10.74 0.76
C ASP A 117 -0.75 12.11 0.59
N LYS A 118 0.10 12.28 -0.44
CA LYS A 118 0.76 13.57 -0.74
C LYS A 118 -0.20 14.67 -1.20
N ILE A 119 -1.33 14.29 -1.82
CA ILE A 119 -2.30 15.23 -2.40
C ILE A 119 -3.61 15.30 -1.64
N ALA A 120 -3.83 14.37 -0.69
CA ALA A 120 -5.10 14.26 0.03
C ALA A 120 -5.42 15.54 0.83
N ASN A 121 -6.62 16.05 0.65
CA ASN A 121 -7.17 17.17 1.42
C ASN A 121 -7.67 16.68 2.79
N THR A 122 -6.75 16.28 3.66
CA THR A 122 -7.05 15.78 5.00
C THR A 122 -6.43 16.65 6.08
N CYS A 123 -6.84 16.41 7.33
CA CYS A 123 -6.22 16.99 8.52
C CYS A 123 -5.15 16.07 9.14
N GLY A 124 -4.60 15.14 8.35
CA GLY A 124 -3.61 14.14 8.78
C GLY A 124 -4.17 12.71 8.86
N HIS A 125 -5.49 12.55 8.71
CA HIS A 125 -6.21 11.26 8.65
C HIS A 125 -7.45 11.40 7.76
N TYR A 126 -7.97 10.28 7.26
CA TYR A 126 -9.11 10.27 6.33
C TYR A 126 -10.50 10.37 7.00
N ASP A 127 -10.57 10.57 8.33
CA ASP A 127 -11.86 10.78 9.03
C ASP A 127 -12.41 12.20 8.84
N ALA A 128 -11.55 13.14 8.42
CA ALA A 128 -11.93 14.52 8.19
C ALA A 128 -11.18 15.15 7.02
N TYR A 129 -11.88 15.94 6.24
CA TYR A 129 -11.30 16.77 5.18
C TYR A 129 -11.47 18.26 5.50
N ARG A 130 -10.60 19.10 4.91
CA ARG A 130 -10.68 20.56 5.07
C ARG A 130 -11.79 21.12 4.19
N LYS A 131 -12.76 21.81 4.77
CA LYS A 131 -13.76 22.57 4.02
C LYS A 131 -13.04 23.66 3.21
N ASN A 132 -13.40 23.82 1.94
CA ASN A 132 -12.73 24.74 1.00
C ASN A 132 -11.25 24.39 0.72
N GLY A 133 -10.93 23.09 0.66
CA GLY A 133 -9.59 22.63 0.31
C GLY A 133 -9.13 23.15 -1.07
N ILE A 134 -7.85 23.51 -1.19
CA ILE A 134 -7.25 23.91 -2.45
C ILE A 134 -6.52 22.68 -3.03
N TYR A 135 -6.96 22.22 -4.20
CA TYR A 135 -6.35 21.11 -4.93
C TYR A 135 -5.29 21.64 -5.90
N ASN A 136 -4.13 22.02 -5.35
CA ASN A 136 -3.01 22.58 -6.13
C ASN A 136 -1.88 21.57 -6.40
N LYS A 137 -2.05 20.33 -5.98
CA LYS A 137 -1.13 19.23 -6.24
C LYS A 137 -1.83 18.20 -7.13
N HIS A 138 -1.08 17.56 -8.00
CA HIS A 138 -1.58 16.49 -8.86
C HIS A 138 -1.00 15.15 -8.46
N LEU A 139 -1.73 14.08 -8.77
CA LEU A 139 -1.31 12.71 -8.48
C LEU A 139 -0.05 12.36 -9.27
N GLU A 140 1.04 12.13 -8.55
CA GLU A 140 2.32 11.68 -9.11
C GLU A 140 2.83 10.47 -8.34
N MET A 141 2.83 9.33 -9.00
CA MET A 141 3.35 8.08 -8.45
C MET A 141 4.89 8.04 -8.58
N THR A 142 5.53 7.50 -7.56
CA THR A 142 6.98 7.24 -7.55
C THR A 142 7.24 5.79 -7.17
N PHE A 143 8.37 5.24 -7.64
CA PHE A 143 8.76 3.89 -7.19
C PHE A 143 9.00 3.91 -5.67
N PRO A 144 8.33 3.04 -4.87
CA PRO A 144 8.48 3.05 -3.43
C PRO A 144 9.87 2.57 -3.01
N GLU A 145 10.43 3.18 -1.99
CA GLU A 145 11.67 2.68 -1.39
C GLU A 145 11.43 1.32 -0.76
N ILE A 146 12.28 0.36 -1.09
CA ILE A 146 12.23 -1.00 -0.56
C ILE A 146 13.60 -1.40 -0.02
N ASN A 147 13.61 -2.11 1.11
CA ASN A 147 14.83 -2.67 1.64
C ASN A 147 15.16 -4.00 0.96
N VAL A 148 16.14 -3.99 0.08
CA VAL A 148 16.59 -5.19 -0.66
C VAL A 148 17.30 -6.23 0.22
N LYS A 149 17.69 -5.86 1.46
CA LYS A 149 18.37 -6.74 2.41
C LYS A 149 17.43 -7.54 3.31
N CYS A 150 16.10 -7.43 3.09
CA CYS A 150 15.15 -8.16 3.90
C CYS A 150 15.32 -9.68 3.77
N ASN A 151 14.95 -10.40 4.84
CA ASN A 151 15.07 -11.86 4.92
C ASN A 151 14.19 -12.55 3.86
N ASN A 152 14.68 -13.66 3.29
CA ASN A 152 13.96 -14.44 2.26
C ASN A 152 12.68 -15.12 2.77
N ASN A 153 12.60 -15.35 4.09
CA ASN A 153 11.53 -16.12 4.73
C ASN A 153 10.49 -15.24 5.42
N ASN A 154 10.47 -13.93 5.11
CA ASN A 154 9.47 -13.02 5.65
C ASN A 154 8.06 -13.39 5.17
N MET A 155 7.10 -13.36 6.09
CA MET A 155 5.70 -13.63 5.83
C MET A 155 4.85 -12.42 6.19
N CYS A 156 3.89 -12.11 5.30
CA CYS A 156 2.93 -11.01 5.51
C CYS A 156 1.53 -11.59 5.47
N TYR A 157 0.72 -11.28 6.47
CA TYR A 157 -0.64 -11.77 6.62
C TYR A 157 -1.65 -10.63 6.67
N ASN A 158 -2.87 -10.92 6.21
CA ASN A 158 -4.05 -10.08 6.37
C ASN A 158 -5.14 -10.93 7.00
N ARG A 159 -5.03 -11.17 8.30
CA ARG A 159 -5.90 -12.09 9.04
C ARG A 159 -6.29 -11.51 10.39
N ASP A 160 -7.39 -12.00 10.93
CA ASP A 160 -7.70 -11.78 12.34
C ASP A 160 -6.55 -12.33 13.20
N THR A 161 -6.01 -11.48 14.06
CA THR A 161 -4.87 -11.81 14.93
C THR A 161 -5.17 -12.95 15.89
N ASN A 162 -6.41 -13.03 16.43
CA ASN A 162 -6.81 -14.11 17.33
C ASN A 162 -6.78 -15.48 16.66
N ILE A 163 -6.96 -15.52 15.33
CA ILE A 163 -6.84 -16.74 14.56
C ILE A 163 -5.38 -17.00 14.19
N LEU A 164 -4.68 -15.96 13.71
CA LEU A 164 -3.31 -16.08 13.23
C LEU A 164 -2.34 -16.56 14.29
N ILE A 165 -2.49 -16.09 15.54
CA ILE A 165 -1.55 -16.42 16.63
C ILE A 165 -1.43 -17.93 16.90
N ASN A 166 -2.44 -18.72 16.52
CA ASN A 166 -2.41 -20.17 16.67
C ASN A 166 -1.63 -20.87 15.55
N ASP A 167 -1.32 -20.17 14.46
CA ASP A 167 -0.71 -20.72 13.24
C ASP A 167 0.74 -20.26 13.05
N ILE A 168 1.28 -19.42 13.94
CA ILE A 168 2.63 -18.85 13.81
C ILE A 168 3.51 -19.22 15.01
N GLU A 169 4.82 -19.30 14.75
CA GLU A 169 5.85 -19.42 15.77
C GLU A 169 6.88 -18.31 15.59
N ALA A 170 7.24 -17.64 16.69
CA ALA A 170 8.22 -16.56 16.72
C ALA A 170 9.00 -16.54 18.04
N ASP A 171 10.24 -16.07 17.99
CA ASP A 171 11.08 -15.88 19.17
C ASP A 171 10.67 -14.62 19.95
N LEU A 172 10.12 -13.61 19.24
CA LEU A 172 9.58 -12.37 19.79
C LEU A 172 8.26 -12.05 19.11
N VAL A 173 7.25 -11.75 19.91
CA VAL A 173 5.94 -11.25 19.42
C VAL A 173 5.72 -9.85 19.95
N TYR A 174 5.54 -8.88 19.04
CA TYR A 174 5.14 -7.52 19.37
C TYR A 174 3.61 -7.38 19.25
N ILE A 175 2.99 -6.86 20.32
CA ILE A 175 1.52 -6.77 20.47
C ILE A 175 1.17 -5.33 20.82
N ASP A 176 0.65 -4.59 19.86
CA ASP A 176 0.18 -3.20 20.00
C ASP A 176 -1.17 -3.04 19.30
N PRO A 177 -2.25 -3.53 19.91
CA PRO A 177 -3.60 -3.49 19.33
C PRO A 177 -4.11 -2.05 19.24
N PRO A 178 -5.05 -1.76 18.30
CA PRO A 178 -5.68 -0.46 18.20
C PRO A 178 -6.39 -0.09 19.51
N TYR A 179 -6.25 1.16 19.92
CA TYR A 179 -6.92 1.73 21.10
C TYR A 179 -8.26 2.32 20.67
N ASN A 180 -9.36 1.71 21.10
CA ASN A 180 -10.73 2.24 20.93
C ASN A 180 -11.43 2.33 22.27
#